data_ade6ba2472706dcd238622aaf8afcf49
#
_entry.id   ade6ba2472706dcd238622aaf8afcf49
#
_cell.length_a   1.000
_cell.length_b   1.000
_cell.length_c   1.000
_cell.angle_alpha   90.00
_cell.angle_beta   90.00
_cell.angle_gamma   90.00
#
_symmetry.space_group_name_H-M   'P 1'
#
loop_
_entity.id
_entity.type
_entity.pdbx_description
1 polymer ?
#
loop_
_entity_poly.entity_id
_entity_poly.type
_entity_poly.pdbx_seq_one_letter_code
_entity_poly.pdbx_strand_id
1 'polypeptide(L)' 'MNDPFVVSEAKRWADSTANIEEDRNRIETMFQQAFARHPSQDELKTALAWIQTHPAERAAWQDFAHSLWNAKEFIFLN' A
#
# COMPACT_ATOMS: atom_id res chain seq x y z
N MET A 1 -13.45 1.67 -1.32
CA MET A 1 -14.24 0.48 -1.74
C MET A 1 -13.97 -0.66 -0.78
N ASN A 2 -15.04 -1.23 -0.22
CA ASN A 2 -14.94 -2.30 0.79
C ASN A 2 -15.47 -3.65 0.27
N ASP A 3 -15.42 -3.83 -1.04
CA ASP A 3 -15.80 -5.09 -1.66
C ASP A 3 -14.95 -6.23 -1.07
N PRO A 4 -15.54 -7.35 -0.63
CA PRO A 4 -14.78 -8.46 -0.06
C PRO A 4 -13.67 -8.98 -0.97
N PHE A 5 -13.87 -8.95 -2.29
CA PHE A 5 -12.85 -9.35 -3.24
C PHE A 5 -11.66 -8.39 -3.17
N VAL A 6 -11.92 -7.08 -3.17
CA VAL A 6 -10.85 -6.07 -3.10
C VAL A 6 -10.09 -6.17 -1.78
N VAL A 7 -10.81 -6.35 -0.66
CA VAL A 7 -10.18 -6.52 0.65
C VAL A 7 -9.27 -7.74 0.65
N SER A 8 -9.74 -8.86 0.13
CA SER A 8 -8.98 -10.11 0.07
C SER A 8 -7.73 -9.95 -0.81
N GLU A 9 -7.87 -9.32 -1.97
CA GLU A 9 -6.76 -9.13 -2.90
C GLU A 9 -5.73 -8.13 -2.34
N ALA A 10 -6.18 -7.09 -1.66
CA ALA A 10 -5.28 -6.14 -1.01
C ALA A 10 -4.45 -6.82 0.08
N LYS A 11 -5.07 -7.69 0.88
CA LYS A 11 -4.36 -8.45 1.91
C LYS A 11 -3.32 -9.37 1.29
N ARG A 12 -3.68 -10.07 0.22
CA ARG A 12 -2.76 -10.95 -0.50
C ARG A 12 -1.58 -10.16 -1.06
N TRP A 13 -1.85 -9.02 -1.65
CA TRP A 13 -0.83 -8.15 -2.20
C TRP A 13 0.13 -7.68 -1.11
N ALA A 14 -0.41 -7.18 0.01
CA ALA A 14 0.42 -6.73 1.13
C ALA A 14 1.31 -7.88 1.61
N ASP A 15 0.74 -9.06 1.82
CA ASP A 15 1.49 -10.21 2.31
C ASP A 15 2.59 -10.64 1.32
N SER A 16 2.36 -10.45 0.01
CA SER A 16 3.37 -10.77 -1.00
C SER A 16 4.62 -9.88 -0.93
N THR A 17 4.50 -8.71 -0.29
CA THR A 17 5.63 -7.79 -0.11
C THR A 17 6.29 -7.91 1.26
N ALA A 18 5.84 -8.85 2.10
CA ALA A 18 6.30 -8.96 3.48
C ALA A 18 7.77 -9.34 3.60
N ASN A 19 8.36 -9.91 2.54
CA ASN A 19 9.78 -10.27 2.50
C ASN A 19 10.70 -9.07 2.29
N ILE A 20 10.16 -7.90 1.97
CA ILE A 20 10.94 -6.68 1.80
C ILE A 20 11.16 -6.08 3.20
N GLU A 21 12.42 -6.07 3.65
CA GLU A 21 12.72 -5.73 5.04
C GLU A 21 12.53 -4.26 5.39
N GLU A 22 12.97 -3.36 4.52
CA GLU A 22 12.88 -1.93 4.82
C GLU A 22 11.53 -1.37 4.39
N ASP A 23 10.88 -0.67 5.31
CA ASP A 23 9.56 -0.07 5.06
C ASP A 23 9.59 0.84 3.84
N ARG A 24 10.63 1.64 3.70
CA ARG A 24 10.81 2.54 2.56
C ARG A 24 10.78 1.78 1.24
N ASN A 25 11.56 0.71 1.16
CA ASN A 25 11.66 -0.10 -0.06
C ASN A 25 10.33 -0.79 -0.35
N ARG A 26 9.66 -1.23 0.69
CA ARG A 26 8.35 -1.88 0.56
C ARG A 26 7.31 -0.92 0.00
N ILE A 27 7.27 0.31 0.52
CA ILE A 27 6.37 1.36 0.02
C ILE A 27 6.68 1.66 -1.44
N GLU A 28 7.95 1.84 -1.79
CA GLU A 28 8.36 2.13 -3.16
C GLU A 28 7.95 1.00 -4.11
N THR A 29 8.15 -0.24 -3.70
CA THR A 29 7.73 -1.40 -4.50
C THR A 29 6.23 -1.40 -4.73
N MET A 30 5.45 -1.16 -3.69
CA MET A 30 3.99 -1.16 -3.81
C MET A 30 3.49 -0.01 -4.69
N PHE A 31 4.12 1.17 -4.61
CA PHE A 31 3.79 2.28 -5.51
C PHE A 31 4.11 1.91 -6.96
N GLN A 32 5.27 1.30 -7.20
CA GLN A 32 5.66 0.88 -8.53
C GLN A 32 4.66 -0.14 -9.09
N GLN A 33 4.24 -1.08 -8.27
CA GLN A 33 3.27 -2.09 -8.69
C GLN A 33 1.89 -1.49 -8.97
N ALA A 34 1.46 -0.52 -8.16
CA ALA A 34 0.13 0.06 -8.30
C ALA A 34 0.06 1.12 -9.39
N PHE A 35 1.06 1.98 -9.49
CA PHE A 35 1.01 3.20 -10.31
C PHE A 35 2.10 3.28 -11.36
N ALA A 36 2.99 2.30 -11.44
CA ALA A 36 4.14 2.29 -12.36
C ALA A 36 5.02 3.53 -12.21
N ARG A 37 5.15 4.04 -10.98
CA ARG A 37 6.01 5.18 -10.65
C ARG A 37 6.49 5.09 -9.21
N HIS A 38 7.54 5.81 -8.91
CA HIS A 38 7.99 5.97 -7.53
C HIS A 38 7.09 6.94 -6.78
N PRO A 39 6.94 6.80 -5.46
CA PRO A 39 6.24 7.81 -4.67
C PRO A 39 7.05 9.11 -4.66
N SER A 40 6.36 10.24 -4.56
CA SER A 40 7.02 11.51 -4.30
C SER A 40 7.60 11.49 -2.88
N GLN A 41 8.48 12.45 -2.56
CA GLN A 41 9.03 12.54 -1.21
C GLN A 41 7.94 12.73 -0.16
N ASP A 42 6.93 13.54 -0.46
CA ASP A 42 5.81 13.76 0.45
C ASP A 42 4.97 12.51 0.62
N GLU A 43 4.71 11.79 -0.45
CA GLU A 43 3.96 10.54 -0.40
C GLU A 43 4.70 9.50 0.43
N LEU A 44 5.99 9.37 0.22
CA LEU A 44 6.82 8.43 0.96
C LEU A 44 6.86 8.78 2.45
N LYS A 45 7.06 10.04 2.77
CA LYS A 45 7.10 10.52 4.15
C LYS A 45 5.77 10.26 4.87
N THR A 46 4.67 10.58 4.21
CA THR A 46 3.33 10.37 4.77
C THR A 46 3.06 8.89 4.99
N ALA A 47 3.39 8.06 4.03
CA ALA A 47 3.19 6.61 4.14
C ALA A 47 4.04 6.01 5.26
N LEU A 48 5.31 6.40 5.36
CA LEU A 48 6.20 5.94 6.43
C LEU A 48 5.65 6.31 7.81
N ALA A 49 5.23 7.56 7.98
CA ALA A 49 4.67 8.03 9.24
C ALA A 49 3.43 7.22 9.62
N TRP A 50 2.56 6.97 8.66
CA TRP A 50 1.34 6.21 8.92
C TRP A 50 1.64 4.77 9.33
N ILE A 51 2.54 4.10 8.60
CA ILE A 51 2.93 2.72 8.90
C ILE A 51 3.56 2.62 10.29
N GLN A 52 4.47 3.56 10.62
CA GLN A 52 5.21 3.52 11.89
C GLN A 52 4.32 3.80 13.09
N THR A 53 3.21 4.52 12.91
CA THR A 53 2.30 4.83 14.01
C THR A 53 1.17 3.81 14.15
N HIS A 54 1.02 2.90 13.20
CA HIS A 54 -0.03 1.88 13.26
C HIS A 54 0.36 0.79 14.25
N PRO A 55 -0.56 0.37 15.15
CA PRO A 55 -0.19 -0.55 16.24
C PRO A 55 0.04 -2.00 15.80
N ALA A 56 -0.53 -2.42 14.68
CA ALA A 56 -0.40 -3.80 14.20
C ALA A 56 0.25 -3.80 12.82
N GLU A 57 1.48 -4.33 12.72
CA GLU A 57 2.28 -4.23 11.50
C GLU A 57 1.59 -4.86 10.28
N ARG A 58 1.13 -6.10 10.42
CA ARG A 58 0.50 -6.79 9.27
C ARG A 58 -0.76 -6.07 8.82
N ALA A 59 -1.60 -5.66 9.76
CA ALA A 59 -2.82 -4.94 9.46
C ALA A 59 -2.52 -3.59 8.82
N ALA A 60 -1.47 -2.91 9.27
CA ALA A 60 -1.05 -1.64 8.69
C ALA A 60 -0.74 -1.78 7.20
N TRP A 61 0.03 -2.79 6.83
CA TRP A 61 0.38 -3.02 5.43
C TRP A 61 -0.82 -3.43 4.59
N GLN A 62 -1.73 -4.23 5.17
CA GLN A 62 -2.96 -4.61 4.47
C GLN A 62 -3.87 -3.41 4.24
N ASP A 63 -3.99 -2.53 5.23
CA ASP A 63 -4.77 -1.30 5.11
C ASP A 63 -4.12 -0.33 4.11
N PHE A 64 -2.79 -0.25 4.13
CA PHE A 64 -2.05 0.55 3.16
C PHE A 64 -2.29 0.04 1.73
N ALA A 65 -2.19 -1.26 1.53
CA ALA A 65 -2.46 -1.88 0.22
C ALA A 65 -3.88 -1.59 -0.24
N HIS A 66 -4.85 -1.66 0.66
CA HIS A 66 -6.24 -1.36 0.35
C HIS A 66 -6.40 0.11 -0.09
N SER A 67 -5.72 1.02 0.60
CA SER A 67 -5.73 2.45 0.23
C SER A 67 -5.17 2.69 -1.16
N LEU A 68 -4.05 2.05 -1.48
CA LEU A 68 -3.46 2.16 -2.81
C LEU A 68 -4.35 1.55 -3.88
N TRP A 69 -4.97 0.44 -3.57
CA TRP A 69 -5.91 -0.22 -4.49
C TRP A 69 -7.07 0.71 -4.85
N ASN A 70 -7.67 1.33 -3.84
CA ASN A 70 -8.76 2.27 -4.05
C ASN A 70 -8.32 3.48 -4.88
N ALA A 71 -7.13 4.00 -4.63
CA ALA A 71 -6.57 5.11 -5.41
C ALA A 71 -6.35 4.71 -6.87
N LYS A 72 -5.85 3.50 -7.10
CA LYS A 72 -5.65 2.96 -8.45
C LYS A 72 -6.97 2.84 -9.19
N GLU A 73 -8.00 2.31 -8.55
CA GLU A 73 -9.33 2.19 -9.13
C GLU A 73 -9.90 3.57 -9.49
N PHE A 74 -9.71 4.52 -8.61
CA PHE A 74 -10.18 5.89 -8.85
C PHE A 74 -9.49 6.49 -10.08
N ILE A 75 -8.18 6.27 -10.24
CA ILE A 75 -7.42 6.77 -11.38
C ILE A 75 -7.94 6.18 -12.68
N PHE A 76 -8.25 4.89 -12.68
CA PHE A 76 -8.77 4.22 -13.87
C PHE A 76 -10.15 4.70 -14.26
N LEU A 77 -10.95 5.14 -13.30
CA LEU A 77 -12.29 5.63 -13.58
C LEU A 77 -12.28 7.05 -14.17
N ASN A 78 -11.20 7.75 -14.03
CA ASN A 78 -11.03 9.08 -14.60
C ASN A 78 -10.41 9.02 -15.99
#